data_055278e8c928f3885256c82c23167c7a
#
_entry.id   055278e8c928f3885256c82c23167c7a
#
_cell.length_a   1.000
_cell.length_b   1.000
_cell.length_c   1.000
_cell.angle_alpha   90.00
_cell.angle_beta   90.00
_cell.angle_gamma   90.00
#
_symmetry.space_group_name_H-M   'P 1'
#
loop_
_entity.id
_entity.type
_entity.pdbx_description
1 polymer ?
#
loop_
_entity_poly.entity_id
_entity_poly.type
_entity_poly.pdbx_seq_one_letter_code
_entity_poly.pdbx_strand_id
1 'polypeptide(L)' 'MQTKTCLNQTELAARWTISARTLERWRWTGDGPAFLKIGGRVVYRLEDVLAYEQARQRRSTAERGAA' A
#
# COMPACT_ATOMS: atom_id res chain seq x y z
N MET A 1 -4.04 20.00 14.81
CA MET A 1 -3.28 18.96 14.38
C MET A 1 -3.71 18.41 13.10
N GLN A 2 -2.80 18.14 12.27
CA GLN A 2 -3.11 17.75 10.97
C GLN A 2 -3.04 16.27 10.80
N THR A 3 -4.00 15.66 10.20
CA THR A 3 -3.97 14.24 9.93
C THR A 3 -3.40 14.04 8.54
N LYS A 4 -2.44 13.17 8.44
CA LYS A 4 -1.84 12.92 7.15
C LYS A 4 -2.78 12.04 6.34
N THR A 5 -3.18 12.53 5.19
CA THR A 5 -4.12 11.79 4.36
C THR A 5 -3.45 11.12 3.16
N CYS A 6 -2.18 11.41 2.95
CA CYS A 6 -1.43 10.79 1.86
C CYS A 6 -0.08 10.32 2.37
N LEU A 7 0.41 9.24 1.78
CA LEU A 7 1.71 8.69 2.12
C LEU A 7 2.56 8.66 0.86
N ASN A 8 3.84 8.94 1.02
CA ASN A 8 4.71 8.76 -0.12
C ASN A 8 5.18 7.30 -0.14
N GLN A 9 5.92 6.94 -1.16
CA GLN A 9 6.34 5.57 -1.32
C GLN A 9 7.16 5.06 -0.13
N THR A 10 8.05 5.86 0.38
CA THR A 10 8.89 5.47 1.51
C THR A 10 8.07 5.25 2.76
N GLU A 11 7.11 6.13 2.99
CA GLU A 11 6.26 6.01 4.17
C GLU A 11 5.39 4.77 4.11
N LEU A 12 4.84 4.49 2.94
CA LEU A 12 4.00 3.31 2.80
C LEU A 12 4.81 2.03 2.94
N ALA A 13 6.01 2.03 2.37
CA ALA A 13 6.87 0.87 2.49
C ALA A 13 7.21 0.60 3.96
N ALA A 14 7.47 1.66 4.72
CA ALA A 14 7.77 1.51 6.14
C ALA A 14 6.56 0.99 6.89
N ARG A 15 5.38 1.49 6.54
CA ARG A 15 4.15 1.05 7.19
C ARG A 15 3.92 -0.44 7.03
N TRP A 16 4.23 -0.96 5.84
CA TRP A 16 4.01 -2.37 5.55
C TRP A 16 5.27 -3.22 5.71
N THR A 17 6.35 -2.60 6.12
CA THR A 17 7.60 -3.31 6.36
C THR A 17 8.10 -4.03 5.11
N ILE A 18 7.99 -3.36 3.98
CA ILE A 18 8.48 -3.90 2.72
C ILE A 18 9.39 -2.86 2.10
N SER A 19 10.08 -3.23 1.04
CA SER A 19 10.98 -2.28 0.40
C SER A 19 10.20 -1.37 -0.52
N ALA A 20 10.70 -0.14 -0.68
CA ALA A 20 10.07 0.79 -1.58
C ALA A 20 10.09 0.28 -3.01
N ARG A 21 11.09 -0.53 -3.33
CA ARG A 21 11.21 -1.11 -4.65
C ARG A 21 10.05 -2.06 -4.96
N THR A 22 9.54 -2.73 -3.92
CA THR A 22 8.39 -3.60 -4.11
C THR A 22 7.17 -2.80 -4.56
N LEU A 23 6.97 -1.63 -3.94
CA LEU A 23 5.87 -0.77 -4.36
C LEU A 23 6.06 -0.26 -5.77
N GLU A 24 7.28 0.05 -6.11
CA GLU A 24 7.61 0.51 -7.43
C GLU A 24 7.26 -0.55 -8.47
N ARG A 25 7.64 -1.78 -8.20
CA ARG A 25 7.35 -2.88 -9.09
C ARG A 25 5.85 -3.12 -9.22
N TRP A 26 5.12 -2.99 -8.10
CA TRP A 26 3.68 -3.17 -8.13
C TRP A 26 2.99 -2.17 -9.04
N ARG A 27 3.50 -0.95 -9.08
CA ARG A 27 2.92 0.04 -9.97
C ARG A 27 3.08 -0.35 -11.43
N TRP A 28 4.18 -1.03 -11.73
CA TRP A 28 4.41 -1.48 -13.09
C TRP A 28 3.53 -2.65 -13.46
N THR A 29 3.27 -3.54 -12.53
CA THR A 29 2.50 -4.74 -12.79
C THR A 29 1.01 -4.56 -12.55
N GLY A 30 0.61 -3.42 -12.03
CA GLY A 30 -0.80 -3.19 -11.74
C GLY A 30 -1.25 -3.76 -10.41
N ASP A 31 -0.31 -4.15 -9.56
CA ASP A 31 -0.64 -4.64 -8.24
C ASP A 31 -0.59 -3.52 -7.24
N GLY A 32 -0.97 -3.82 -5.99
CA GLY A 32 -0.89 -2.86 -4.93
C GLY A 32 -2.07 -1.91 -4.89
N PRO A 33 -2.05 -0.95 -3.99
CA PRO A 33 -3.16 -0.03 -3.85
C PRO A 33 -3.15 1.04 -4.92
N ALA A 34 -4.27 1.71 -5.08
CA ALA A 34 -4.37 2.81 -6.02
C ALA A 34 -3.41 3.92 -5.59
N PHE A 35 -2.91 4.66 -6.55
CA PHE A 35 -1.99 5.73 -6.25
C PHE A 35 -2.28 6.93 -7.14
N LEU A 36 -1.73 8.07 -6.74
CA LEU A 36 -1.86 9.30 -7.49
C LEU A 36 -0.48 9.75 -7.90
N LYS A 37 -0.40 10.36 -9.06
CA LYS A 37 0.85 10.94 -9.49
C LYS A 37 0.64 12.44 -9.60
N ILE A 38 1.22 13.17 -8.68
CA ILE A 38 1.03 14.60 -8.59
C ILE A 38 2.38 15.31 -8.64
N GLY A 39 2.54 16.16 -9.64
CA GLY A 39 3.78 16.92 -9.74
C GLY A 39 5.02 16.05 -9.83
N GLY A 40 4.91 14.92 -10.51
CA GLY A 40 6.05 14.03 -10.64
C GLY A 40 6.27 13.13 -9.44
N ARG A 41 5.42 13.24 -8.44
CA ARG A 41 5.52 12.43 -7.24
C ARG A 41 4.39 11.43 -7.16
N VAL A 42 4.71 10.26 -6.64
CA VAL A 42 3.69 9.24 -6.41
C VAL A 42 3.28 9.32 -4.96
N VAL A 43 1.97 9.43 -4.72
CA VAL A 43 1.44 9.42 -3.37
C VAL A 43 0.29 8.44 -3.30
N TYR A 44 0.08 7.90 -2.12
CA TYR A 44 -0.98 6.94 -1.87
C TYR A 44 -1.94 7.55 -0.87
N ARG A 45 -3.22 7.62 -1.22
CA ARG A 45 -4.19 8.17 -0.28
C ARG A 45 -4.42 7.18 0.83
N LEU A 46 -4.50 7.69 2.05
CA LEU A 46 -4.65 6.81 3.20
C LEU A 46 -5.89 5.94 3.07
N GLU A 47 -6.98 6.48 2.56
CA GLU A 47 -8.20 5.69 2.41
C GLU A 47 -7.99 4.51 1.46
N ASP A 48 -7.18 4.69 0.43
CA ASP A 48 -6.89 3.59 -0.49
C ASP A 48 -5.98 2.56 0.16
N VAL A 49 -5.06 3.04 0.98
CA VAL A 49 -4.16 2.16 1.71
C VAL A 49 -4.96 1.29 2.68
N LEU A 50 -5.88 1.91 3.40
CA LEU A 50 -6.70 1.18 4.36
C LEU A 50 -7.60 0.16 3.66
N ALA A 51 -8.16 0.52 2.52
CA ALA A 51 -8.99 -0.39 1.78
C ALA A 51 -8.20 -1.59 1.28
N TYR A 52 -6.98 -1.33 0.83
CA TYR A 52 -6.13 -2.41 0.35
C TYR A 52 -5.77 -3.36 1.49
N GLU A 53 -5.47 -2.78 2.65
CA GLU A 53 -5.14 -3.59 3.81
C GLU A 53 -6.30 -4.48 4.21
N GLN A 54 -7.49 -3.93 4.19
CA GLN A 54 -8.67 -4.70 4.56
C GLN A 54 -8.92 -5.84 3.59
N ALA A 55 -8.72 -5.59 2.32
CA ALA A 55 -8.94 -6.62 1.32
C ALA A 55 -7.93 -7.76 1.45
N ARG A 56 -6.78 -7.46 2.05
CA ARG A 56 -5.73 -8.46 2.20
C ARG A 56 -5.66 -9.06 3.59
N GLN A 57 -6.51 -8.63 4.48
CA GLN A 57 -6.47 -9.10 5.84
C GLN A 57 -6.84 -10.58 5.90
N ARG A 58 -6.08 -11.32 6.69
CA ARG A 58 -6.35 -12.74 6.91
C ARG A 58 -6.57 -12.96 8.39
N ARG A 59 -7.52 -13.80 8.70
CA ARG A 59 -7.82 -14.06 10.09
C ARG A 59 -6.91 -15.10 10.69
N SER A 60 -6.44 -16.00 9.86
CA SER A 60 -5.51 -16.99 10.35
C SER A 60 -4.76 -17.55 9.17
N THR A 61 -3.62 -18.15 9.46
CA THR A 61 -2.81 -18.71 8.41
C THR A 61 -3.47 -19.93 7.78
N ALA A 62 -4.37 -20.53 8.51
CA ALA A 62 -5.05 -21.69 7.97
C ALA A 62 -5.90 -21.34 6.78
N GLU A 63 -6.33 -20.10 6.74
CA GLU A 63 -7.12 -19.67 5.63
C GLU A 63 -6.43 -19.72 4.32
N ARG A 64 -5.15 -19.47 4.33
CA ARG A 64 -4.51 -19.47 3.08
C ARG A 64 -3.95 -20.80 2.83
N GLY A 65 -4.02 -21.44 3.71
CA GLY A 65 -3.61 -22.51 3.47
C GLY A 65 -4.18 -23.36 3.25
N ALA A 66 -4.50 -23.14 3.60
CA ALA A 66 -4.76 -23.81 3.44
C ALA A 66 -4.10 -24.00 2.78
N ALA A 67 -3.78 -23.52 2.84
CA ALA A 67 -3.28 -23.76 2.30
C ALA A 67 -2.96 -23.60 2.32
#